data_eda10568d776f438bc2fe6dde49a41ea
#
_entry.id   eda10568d776f438bc2fe6dde49a41ea
#
_cell.length_a   1.000
_cell.length_b   1.000
_cell.length_c   1.000
_cell.angle_alpha   90.00
_cell.angle_beta   90.00
_cell.angle_gamma   90.00
#
_symmetry.space_group_name_H-M   'P 1'
#
loop_
_entity.id
_entity.type
_entity.pdbx_description
1 polymer ?
#
loop_
_entity_poly.entity_id
_entity_poly.type
_entity_poly.pdbx_seq_one_letter_code
_entity_poly.pdbx_strand_id
1 'polypeptide(L)'
;MKKSILILSTVLLLSGCNIMNQIGGAIQLSQSEYKYHSLNNIQLAGINLGNASSISVSNLASIATVLAGGSTMQSIPFSMTLNMDVTNPNSSAAFLDALDYAIQINEMEFVEGKMDIPIRIEPGETKIIGIPVSVDLKNLMNRYSQDRVTNEMSAFLGITPRETSVTVKLWPKLTVGGTLVKVPAAIPVVFNFGGK
;
A
#
# COMPACT_ATOMS: atom_id res chain seq x y z
N MET A 1 -52.31 -2.00 -10.92
CA MET A 1 -51.20 -1.15 -11.43
C MET A 1 -50.63 -0.22 -10.36
N LYS A 2 -51.39 0.54 -9.55
CA LYS A 2 -50.86 1.43 -8.50
C LYS A 2 -50.03 0.73 -7.40
N LYS A 3 -50.41 -0.49 -6.97
CA LYS A 3 -49.67 -1.28 -5.95
C LYS A 3 -48.33 -1.81 -6.47
N SER A 4 -48.20 -2.20 -7.75
CA SER A 4 -46.95 -2.68 -8.36
C SER A 4 -45.93 -1.56 -8.54
N ILE A 5 -46.37 -0.33 -8.81
CA ILE A 5 -45.49 0.84 -8.92
C ILE A 5 -44.96 1.23 -7.55
N LEU A 6 -45.74 1.09 -6.48
CA LEU A 6 -45.32 1.41 -5.12
C LEU A 6 -44.21 0.43 -4.64
N ILE A 7 -44.37 -0.88 -4.91
CA ILE A 7 -43.37 -1.91 -4.56
C ILE A 7 -42.09 -1.67 -5.32
N LEU A 8 -42.13 -1.36 -6.62
CA LEU A 8 -40.94 -1.09 -7.42
C LEU A 8 -40.19 0.15 -6.93
N SER A 9 -40.91 1.22 -6.52
CA SER A 9 -40.35 2.43 -5.94
C SER A 9 -39.65 2.16 -4.61
N THR A 10 -40.22 1.31 -3.75
CA THR A 10 -39.66 0.98 -2.45
C THR A 10 -38.37 0.14 -2.58
N VAL A 11 -38.28 -0.78 -3.54
CA VAL A 11 -37.08 -1.59 -3.82
C VAL A 11 -35.93 -0.72 -4.34
N LEU A 12 -36.23 0.28 -5.19
CA LEU A 12 -35.22 1.24 -5.68
C LEU A 12 -34.64 2.13 -4.56
N LEU A 13 -35.45 2.52 -3.57
CA LEU A 13 -35.00 3.32 -2.44
C LEU A 13 -34.08 2.55 -1.47
N LEU A 14 -34.31 1.25 -1.28
CA LEU A 14 -33.49 0.39 -0.41
C LEU A 14 -32.10 0.10 -1.02
N SER A 15 -32.00 0.02 -2.33
CA SER A 15 -30.71 -0.16 -3.03
C SER A 15 -29.83 1.09 -2.95
N GLY A 16 -30.41 2.29 -2.92
CA GLY A 16 -29.70 3.57 -2.86
C GLY A 16 -28.98 3.79 -1.52
N CYS A 17 -29.55 3.38 -0.39
CA CYS A 17 -28.94 3.58 0.93
C CYS A 17 -27.62 2.84 1.11
N ASN A 18 -27.47 1.66 0.53
CA ASN A 18 -26.25 0.85 0.66
C ASN A 18 -25.07 1.47 -0.14
N ILE A 19 -25.36 1.99 -1.33
CA ILE A 19 -24.37 2.66 -2.19
C ILE A 19 -23.88 3.96 -1.53
N MET A 20 -24.78 4.76 -0.99
CA MET A 20 -24.44 6.01 -0.32
C MET A 20 -23.56 5.79 0.92
N ASN A 21 -23.81 4.75 1.70
CA ASN A 21 -22.98 4.39 2.84
C ASN A 21 -21.56 3.96 2.40
N GLN A 22 -21.44 3.18 1.34
CA GLN A 22 -20.15 2.73 0.83
C GLN A 22 -19.30 3.88 0.27
N ILE A 23 -19.90 4.78 -0.51
CA ILE A 23 -19.23 5.99 -0.99
C ILE A 23 -18.81 6.85 0.21
N GLY A 24 -19.66 7.00 1.22
CA GLY A 24 -19.33 7.68 2.47
C GLY A 24 -18.09 7.10 3.14
N GLY A 25 -18.00 5.77 3.29
CA GLY A 25 -16.84 5.11 3.89
C GLY A 25 -15.53 5.37 3.15
N ALA A 26 -15.54 5.37 1.82
CA ALA A 26 -14.35 5.68 1.01
C ALA A 26 -13.95 7.16 1.09
N ILE A 27 -14.93 8.07 1.20
CA ILE A 27 -14.67 9.51 1.43
C ILE A 27 -14.00 9.68 2.80
N GLN A 28 -14.53 9.04 3.87
CA GLN A 28 -13.93 9.10 5.19
C GLN A 28 -12.48 8.55 5.18
N LEU A 29 -12.24 7.48 4.43
CA LEU A 29 -10.90 6.93 4.26
C LEU A 29 -9.95 7.94 3.56
N SER A 30 -10.43 8.69 2.56
CA SER A 30 -9.63 9.72 1.89
C SER A 30 -9.30 10.92 2.79
N GLN A 31 -10.07 11.13 3.85
CA GLN A 31 -9.89 12.17 4.87
C GLN A 31 -9.19 11.64 6.12
N SER A 32 -8.82 10.37 6.16
CA SER A 32 -8.07 9.77 7.27
C SER A 32 -6.63 10.26 7.29
N GLU A 33 -6.02 10.24 8.48
CA GLU A 33 -4.61 10.52 8.66
C GLU A 33 -3.78 9.26 8.48
N TYR A 34 -2.69 9.36 7.71
CA TYR A 34 -1.79 8.25 7.41
C TYR A 34 -0.41 8.54 7.96
N LYS A 35 0.14 7.63 8.77
CA LYS A 35 1.51 7.71 9.29
C LYS A 35 2.25 6.41 9.04
N TYR A 36 3.56 6.52 8.80
CA TYR A 36 4.42 5.35 8.76
C TYR A 36 4.46 4.70 10.14
N HIS A 37 4.27 3.38 10.20
CA HIS A 37 4.39 2.59 11.42
C HIS A 37 5.69 1.77 11.43
N SER A 38 5.86 0.86 10.47
CA SER A 38 7.03 -0.03 10.41
C SER A 38 7.16 -0.73 9.04
N LEU A 39 8.37 -1.25 8.77
CA LEU A 39 8.62 -2.25 7.73
C LEU A 39 8.95 -3.58 8.41
N ASN A 40 8.20 -4.61 8.12
CA ASN A 40 8.35 -5.93 8.72
C ASN A 40 8.51 -7.02 7.65
N ASN A 41 8.99 -8.19 8.07
CA ASN A 41 9.11 -9.37 7.23
C ASN A 41 9.93 -9.12 5.96
N ILE A 42 11.00 -8.34 6.08
CA ILE A 42 11.85 -7.98 4.94
C ILE A 42 12.66 -9.19 4.52
N GLN A 43 12.54 -9.56 3.25
CA GLN A 43 13.31 -10.64 2.63
C GLN A 43 13.92 -10.15 1.32
N LEU A 44 15.16 -10.51 1.06
CA LEU A 44 15.88 -10.20 -0.18
C LEU A 44 16.63 -11.43 -0.68
N ALA A 45 16.30 -11.91 -1.87
CA ALA A 45 16.93 -13.09 -2.50
C ALA A 45 17.00 -14.31 -1.56
N GLY A 46 15.93 -14.55 -0.77
CA GLY A 46 15.85 -15.64 0.21
C GLY A 46 16.50 -15.35 1.57
N ILE A 47 17.17 -14.20 1.73
CA ILE A 47 17.75 -13.77 3.01
C ILE A 47 16.69 -13.07 3.83
N ASN A 48 16.41 -13.56 5.04
CA ASN A 48 15.51 -12.89 5.98
C ASN A 48 16.25 -11.76 6.71
N LEU A 49 15.81 -10.53 6.49
CA LEU A 49 16.37 -9.30 7.08
C LEU A 49 15.61 -8.85 8.34
N GLY A 50 14.48 -9.48 8.65
CA GLY A 50 13.63 -9.12 9.80
C GLY A 50 12.85 -7.84 9.59
N ASN A 51 13.01 -6.88 10.52
CA ASN A 51 12.36 -5.58 10.48
C ASN A 51 13.39 -4.48 10.19
N ALA A 52 12.96 -3.37 9.60
CA ALA A 52 13.86 -2.28 9.22
C ALA A 52 14.68 -1.72 10.40
N SER A 53 14.10 -1.69 11.61
CA SER A 53 14.77 -1.23 12.84
C SER A 53 15.79 -2.21 13.41
N SER A 54 15.86 -3.44 12.88
CA SER A 54 16.71 -4.52 13.40
C SER A 54 17.64 -5.13 12.36
N ILE A 55 17.87 -4.45 11.22
CA ILE A 55 18.80 -4.92 10.18
C ILE A 55 20.22 -4.90 10.77
N SER A 56 20.85 -6.08 10.89
CA SER A 56 22.19 -6.22 11.44
C SER A 56 23.26 -5.80 10.44
N VAL A 57 24.47 -5.49 10.95
CA VAL A 57 25.62 -5.13 10.09
C VAL A 57 25.95 -6.26 9.09
N SER A 58 25.81 -7.52 9.50
CA SER A 58 26.00 -8.67 8.60
C SER A 58 24.95 -8.71 7.48
N ASN A 59 23.71 -8.34 7.78
CA ASN A 59 22.66 -8.24 6.78
C ASN A 59 22.92 -7.10 5.78
N LEU A 60 23.45 -5.95 6.24
CA LEU A 60 23.83 -4.85 5.36
C LEU A 60 24.87 -5.28 4.31
N ALA A 61 25.90 -6.05 4.72
CA ALA A 61 26.90 -6.59 3.79
C ALA A 61 26.27 -7.56 2.78
N SER A 62 25.35 -8.42 3.23
CA SER A 62 24.64 -9.37 2.36
C SER A 62 23.75 -8.64 1.34
N ILE A 63 23.02 -7.61 1.77
CA ILE A 63 22.19 -6.76 0.89
C ILE A 63 23.08 -6.09 -0.18
N ALA A 64 24.19 -5.47 0.23
CA ALA A 64 25.12 -4.82 -0.68
C ALA A 64 25.68 -5.80 -1.73
N THR A 65 26.03 -7.03 -1.33
CA THR A 65 26.51 -8.08 -2.22
C THR A 65 25.44 -8.51 -3.24
N VAL A 66 24.20 -8.73 -2.80
CA VAL A 66 23.08 -9.09 -3.69
C VAL A 66 22.80 -7.98 -4.69
N LEU A 67 22.73 -6.73 -4.24
CA LEU A 67 22.44 -5.59 -5.12
C LEU A 67 23.57 -5.34 -6.12
N ALA A 68 24.84 -5.44 -5.70
CA ALA A 68 26.01 -5.30 -6.58
C ALA A 68 26.11 -6.46 -7.60
N GLY A 69 25.75 -7.69 -7.20
CA GLY A 69 25.74 -8.87 -8.07
C GLY A 69 24.52 -8.96 -8.99
N GLY A 70 23.61 -8.01 -8.95
CA GLY A 70 22.32 -8.07 -9.63
C GLY A 70 22.38 -8.22 -11.15
N SER A 71 23.47 -7.80 -11.81
CA SER A 71 23.65 -7.97 -13.26
C SER A 71 23.76 -9.44 -13.68
N THR A 72 24.32 -10.29 -12.83
CA THR A 72 24.55 -11.73 -13.11
C THR A 72 23.41 -12.63 -12.66
N MET A 73 22.50 -12.13 -11.80
CA MET A 73 21.37 -12.89 -11.28
C MET A 73 20.21 -12.89 -12.26
N GLN A 74 19.49 -14.01 -12.36
CA GLN A 74 18.28 -14.13 -13.19
C GLN A 74 17.05 -13.52 -12.51
N SER A 75 16.99 -13.56 -11.17
CA SER A 75 15.89 -13.06 -10.34
C SER A 75 16.45 -12.61 -8.99
N ILE A 76 15.90 -11.52 -8.46
CA ILE A 76 16.22 -10.98 -7.13
C ILE A 76 14.89 -10.70 -6.43
N PRO A 77 14.22 -11.73 -5.88
CA PRO A 77 12.96 -11.54 -5.19
C PRO A 77 13.17 -10.70 -3.93
N PHE A 78 12.32 -9.70 -3.78
CA PHE A 78 12.24 -8.84 -2.62
C PHE A 78 10.80 -8.84 -2.10
N SER A 79 10.62 -8.99 -0.80
CA SER A 79 9.32 -8.89 -0.16
C SER A 79 9.40 -8.21 1.20
N MET A 80 8.31 -7.54 1.60
CA MET A 80 8.16 -6.93 2.92
C MET A 80 6.67 -6.67 3.21
N THR A 81 6.38 -6.24 4.43
CA THR A 81 5.10 -5.63 4.80
C THR A 81 5.33 -4.19 5.21
N LEU A 82 4.73 -3.24 4.49
CA LEU A 82 4.69 -1.82 4.87
C LEU A 82 3.46 -1.60 5.76
N ASN A 83 3.69 -1.32 7.03
CA ASN A 83 2.64 -1.01 7.98
C ASN A 83 2.43 0.50 8.09
N MET A 84 1.17 0.90 8.06
CA MET A 84 0.73 2.28 8.21
C MET A 84 -0.26 2.39 9.36
N ASP A 85 -0.12 3.39 10.21
CA ASP A 85 -1.18 3.83 11.12
C ASP A 85 -2.17 4.66 10.31
N VAL A 86 -3.42 4.24 10.33
CA VAL A 86 -4.53 4.97 9.69
C VAL A 86 -5.50 5.38 10.77
N THR A 87 -5.59 6.70 11.02
CA THR A 87 -6.51 7.28 12.00
C THR A 87 -7.71 7.89 11.29
N ASN A 88 -8.91 7.53 11.71
CA ASN A 88 -10.13 8.12 11.22
C ASN A 88 -10.58 9.29 12.12
N PRO A 89 -10.31 10.56 11.78
CA PRO A 89 -10.71 11.71 12.59
C PRO A 89 -12.19 12.09 12.40
N ASN A 90 -12.88 11.42 11.50
CA ASN A 90 -14.25 11.77 11.11
C ASN A 90 -15.28 11.25 12.11
N SER A 91 -16.51 11.76 12.02
CA SER A 91 -17.64 11.33 12.85
C SER A 91 -18.35 10.06 12.36
N SER A 92 -17.95 9.54 11.20
CA SER A 92 -18.49 8.30 10.60
C SER A 92 -17.38 7.32 10.29
N ALA A 93 -17.69 6.03 10.26
CA ALA A 93 -16.70 4.99 9.98
C ALA A 93 -16.13 5.13 8.56
N ALA A 94 -14.80 4.98 8.45
CA ALA A 94 -14.09 4.82 7.18
C ALA A 94 -14.02 3.34 6.84
N PHE A 95 -14.33 2.95 5.60
CA PHE A 95 -14.24 1.55 5.19
C PHE A 95 -14.08 1.38 3.68
N LEU A 96 -13.59 0.20 3.29
CA LEU A 96 -13.52 -0.31 1.94
C LEU A 96 -13.64 -1.84 1.94
N ASP A 97 -14.03 -2.43 0.82
CA ASP A 97 -14.14 -3.89 0.66
C ASP A 97 -12.84 -4.51 0.16
N ALA A 98 -12.12 -3.80 -0.68
CA ALA A 98 -10.82 -4.20 -1.21
C ALA A 98 -10.01 -2.95 -1.59
N LEU A 99 -8.72 -3.11 -1.86
CA LEU A 99 -7.78 -2.03 -2.14
C LEU A 99 -6.83 -2.43 -3.25
N ASP A 100 -6.72 -1.60 -4.30
CA ASP A 100 -5.55 -1.60 -5.17
C ASP A 100 -4.55 -0.57 -4.66
N TYR A 101 -3.27 -0.86 -4.78
CA TYR A 101 -2.22 0.06 -4.37
C TYR A 101 -1.07 0.08 -5.37
N ALA A 102 -0.33 1.18 -5.39
CA ALA A 102 0.97 1.30 -6.04
C ALA A 102 1.93 2.01 -5.09
N ILE A 103 3.18 1.56 -5.08
CA ILE A 103 4.25 2.15 -4.27
C ILE A 103 5.33 2.68 -5.21
N GLN A 104 5.74 3.92 -4.98
CA GLN A 104 6.87 4.56 -5.65
C GLN A 104 7.94 4.90 -4.61
N ILE A 105 9.21 4.71 -4.98
CA ILE A 105 10.39 5.10 -4.19
C ILE A 105 11.14 6.16 -5.00
N ASN A 106 11.21 7.40 -4.52
CA ASN A 106 11.79 8.54 -5.24
C ASN A 106 11.34 8.59 -6.73
N GLU A 107 10.02 8.55 -6.95
CA GLU A 107 9.38 8.54 -8.28
C GLU A 107 9.63 7.28 -9.12
N MET A 108 10.43 6.32 -8.66
CA MET A 108 10.57 5.01 -9.30
C MET A 108 9.34 4.16 -8.95
N GLU A 109 8.60 3.73 -9.95
CA GLU A 109 7.49 2.77 -9.76
C GLU A 109 8.06 1.44 -9.24
N PHE A 110 7.77 1.15 -7.98
CA PHE A 110 8.37 0.02 -7.29
C PHE A 110 7.51 -1.24 -7.39
N VAL A 111 6.25 -1.13 -7.02
CA VAL A 111 5.30 -2.25 -7.07
C VAL A 111 3.87 -1.77 -7.21
N GLU A 112 3.05 -2.56 -7.87
CA GLU A 112 1.59 -2.48 -7.83
C GLU A 112 1.05 -3.77 -7.23
N GLY A 113 -0.05 -3.67 -6.49
CA GLY A 113 -0.67 -4.80 -5.86
C GLY A 113 -2.13 -4.56 -5.49
N LYS A 114 -2.70 -5.58 -4.87
CA LYS A 114 -4.08 -5.55 -4.39
C LYS A 114 -4.20 -6.24 -3.03
N MET A 115 -5.16 -5.80 -2.25
CA MET A 115 -5.62 -6.40 -1.02
C MET A 115 -7.11 -6.64 -1.12
N ASP A 116 -7.53 -7.91 -1.06
CA ASP A 116 -8.93 -8.30 -1.08
C ASP A 116 -9.42 -8.59 0.35
N ILE A 117 -9.09 -7.67 1.28
CA ILE A 117 -9.43 -7.74 2.70
C ILE A 117 -10.21 -6.48 3.05
N PRO A 118 -11.44 -6.60 3.58
CA PRO A 118 -12.20 -5.44 3.99
C PRO A 118 -11.53 -4.72 5.17
N ILE A 119 -11.50 -3.40 5.11
CA ILE A 119 -10.96 -2.54 6.14
C ILE A 119 -12.10 -1.66 6.66
N ARG A 120 -12.22 -1.57 7.99
CA ARG A 120 -13.14 -0.69 8.68
C ARG A 120 -12.43 -0.05 9.87
N ILE A 121 -12.56 1.27 10.00
CA ILE A 121 -11.95 2.11 11.03
C ILE A 121 -13.05 2.98 11.60
N GLU A 122 -13.37 2.78 12.89
CA GLU A 122 -14.44 3.54 13.55
C GLU A 122 -14.02 5.02 13.79
N PRO A 123 -14.98 5.89 14.09
CA PRO A 123 -14.69 7.28 14.43
C PRO A 123 -13.68 7.39 15.57
N GLY A 124 -12.59 8.15 15.37
CA GLY A 124 -11.50 8.33 16.32
C GLY A 124 -10.55 7.13 16.48
N GLU A 125 -10.80 6.00 15.80
CA GLU A 125 -9.94 4.83 15.85
C GLU A 125 -8.67 5.04 15.02
N THR A 126 -7.54 4.47 15.53
CA THR A 126 -6.32 4.25 14.76
C THR A 126 -6.12 2.77 14.54
N LYS A 127 -5.95 2.35 13.30
CA LYS A 127 -5.74 0.95 12.90
C LYS A 127 -4.45 0.80 12.11
N ILE A 128 -3.68 -0.24 12.42
CA ILE A 128 -2.51 -0.60 11.63
C ILE A 128 -2.97 -1.37 10.38
N ILE A 129 -2.60 -0.86 9.20
CA ILE A 129 -2.87 -1.51 7.92
C ILE A 129 -1.54 -1.93 7.31
N GLY A 130 -1.36 -3.24 7.12
CA GLY A 130 -0.17 -3.82 6.49
C GLY A 130 -0.38 -4.00 4.99
N ILE A 131 0.42 -3.30 4.19
CA ILE A 131 0.47 -3.45 2.72
C ILE A 131 1.51 -4.51 2.38
N PRO A 132 1.14 -5.67 1.81
CA PRO A 132 2.10 -6.66 1.36
C PRO A 132 2.83 -6.15 0.12
N VAL A 133 4.15 -6.29 0.11
CA VAL A 133 5.01 -5.90 -1.01
C VAL A 133 5.76 -7.12 -1.49
N SER A 134 5.70 -7.40 -2.79
CA SER A 134 6.48 -8.45 -3.43
C SER A 134 6.87 -8.01 -4.85
N VAL A 135 8.16 -7.97 -5.13
CA VAL A 135 8.70 -7.52 -6.41
C VAL A 135 9.99 -8.26 -6.74
N ASP A 136 10.26 -8.46 -8.02
CA ASP A 136 11.58 -8.90 -8.48
C ASP A 136 12.41 -7.67 -8.86
N LEU A 137 13.46 -7.39 -8.06
CA LEU A 137 14.34 -6.25 -8.31
C LEU A 137 15.06 -6.36 -9.66
N LYS A 138 15.26 -7.57 -10.20
CA LYS A 138 15.85 -7.75 -11.53
C LYS A 138 14.99 -7.12 -12.62
N ASN A 139 13.66 -7.25 -12.51
CA ASN A 139 12.73 -6.61 -13.43
C ASN A 139 12.79 -5.08 -13.33
N LEU A 140 12.96 -4.54 -12.12
CA LEU A 140 13.18 -3.10 -11.92
C LEU A 140 14.52 -2.65 -12.52
N MET A 141 15.60 -3.41 -12.30
CA MET A 141 16.93 -3.12 -12.89
C MET A 141 16.90 -3.09 -14.43
N ASN A 142 16.10 -3.95 -15.04
CA ASN A 142 15.90 -3.95 -16.49
C ASN A 142 15.11 -2.72 -16.98
N ARG A 143 14.22 -2.17 -16.14
CA ARG A 143 13.40 -1.00 -16.46
C ARG A 143 14.12 0.32 -16.18
N TYR A 144 14.85 0.41 -15.07
CA TYR A 144 15.42 1.67 -14.53
C TYR A 144 16.94 1.73 -14.49
N SER A 145 17.67 0.68 -14.77
CA SER A 145 19.09 0.41 -14.57
C SER A 145 19.40 -0.16 -13.18
N GLN A 146 20.48 -0.95 -13.13
CA GLN A 146 20.97 -1.56 -11.90
C GLN A 146 21.38 -0.49 -10.87
N ASP A 147 22.14 0.52 -11.30
CA ASP A 147 22.67 1.56 -10.40
C ASP A 147 21.52 2.32 -9.73
N ARG A 148 20.46 2.68 -10.48
CA ARG A 148 19.30 3.36 -9.92
C ARG A 148 18.62 2.50 -8.87
N VAL A 149 18.28 1.25 -9.20
CA VAL A 149 17.60 0.35 -8.26
C VAL A 149 18.47 0.09 -7.03
N THR A 150 19.77 -0.15 -7.19
CA THR A 150 20.72 -0.36 -6.08
C THR A 150 20.77 0.86 -5.16
N ASN A 151 20.88 2.06 -5.71
CA ASN A 151 20.94 3.30 -4.94
C ASN A 151 19.64 3.57 -4.17
N GLU A 152 18.48 3.41 -4.83
CA GLU A 152 17.17 3.62 -4.19
C GLU A 152 16.91 2.59 -3.10
N MET A 153 17.21 1.31 -3.34
CA MET A 153 17.04 0.26 -2.34
C MET A 153 18.00 0.41 -1.16
N SER A 154 19.27 0.82 -1.41
CA SER A 154 20.24 1.06 -0.35
C SER A 154 19.81 2.21 0.57
N ALA A 155 19.27 3.29 0.01
CA ALA A 155 18.73 4.40 0.78
C ALA A 155 17.44 3.99 1.53
N PHE A 156 16.52 3.33 0.86
CA PHE A 156 15.27 2.87 1.46
C PHE A 156 15.48 1.90 2.65
N LEU A 157 16.46 0.99 2.53
CA LEU A 157 16.82 0.04 3.59
C LEU A 157 17.76 0.64 4.65
N GLY A 158 18.12 1.94 4.55
CA GLY A 158 18.97 2.63 5.52
C GLY A 158 20.45 2.27 5.45
N ILE A 159 20.92 1.67 4.34
CA ILE A 159 22.33 1.34 4.11
C ILE A 159 23.13 2.62 3.82
N THR A 160 22.54 3.53 3.04
CA THR A 160 23.13 4.83 2.74
C THR A 160 22.32 5.93 3.44
N PRO A 161 22.98 6.95 4.05
CA PRO A 161 22.31 8.03 4.76
C PRO A 161 21.74 9.07 3.78
N ARG A 162 20.76 8.66 2.97
CA ARG A 162 20.08 9.51 2.01
C ARG A 162 18.58 9.51 2.29
N GLU A 163 17.97 10.68 2.25
CA GLU A 163 16.52 10.77 2.35
C GLU A 163 15.85 10.07 1.17
N THR A 164 14.82 9.31 1.48
CA THR A 164 14.05 8.55 0.51
C THR A 164 12.58 8.85 0.70
N SER A 165 11.93 9.34 -0.34
CA SER A 165 10.48 9.57 -0.35
C SER A 165 9.77 8.32 -0.88
N VAL A 166 8.83 7.81 -0.10
CA VAL A 166 7.96 6.69 -0.50
C VAL A 166 6.55 7.20 -0.65
N THR A 167 6.01 7.10 -1.86
CA THR A 167 4.62 7.45 -2.15
C THR A 167 3.80 6.17 -2.31
N VAL A 168 2.77 6.01 -1.48
CA VAL A 168 1.78 4.94 -1.58
C VAL A 168 0.50 5.54 -2.16
N LYS A 169 0.09 5.07 -3.32
CA LYS A 169 -1.18 5.43 -3.95
C LYS A 169 -2.19 4.33 -3.63
N LEU A 170 -3.31 4.69 -3.03
CA LEU A 170 -4.36 3.77 -2.60
C LEU A 170 -5.63 4.01 -3.40
N TRP A 171 -6.17 2.98 -4.04
CA TRP A 171 -7.46 3.03 -4.74
C TRP A 171 -8.45 2.11 -4.02
N PRO A 172 -9.33 2.66 -3.16
CA PRO A 172 -10.38 1.89 -2.53
C PRO A 172 -11.29 1.23 -3.56
N LYS A 173 -11.77 0.03 -3.25
CA LYS A 173 -12.82 -0.66 -4.00
C LYS A 173 -14.03 -0.83 -3.11
N LEU A 174 -15.19 -0.63 -3.70
CA LEU A 174 -16.51 -0.71 -3.08
C LEU A 174 -17.36 -1.72 -3.80
N THR A 175 -18.19 -2.46 -3.08
CA THR A 175 -19.14 -3.39 -3.69
C THR A 175 -20.42 -2.67 -4.07
N VAL A 176 -20.65 -2.48 -5.36
CA VAL A 176 -21.86 -1.86 -5.91
C VAL A 176 -22.64 -2.90 -6.68
N GLY A 177 -23.84 -3.24 -6.23
CA GLY A 177 -24.67 -4.26 -6.88
C GLY A 177 -24.01 -5.64 -6.96
N GLY A 178 -23.20 -6.00 -5.99
CA GLY A 178 -22.46 -7.27 -5.96
C GLY A 178 -21.15 -7.28 -6.78
N THR A 179 -20.76 -6.15 -7.38
CA THR A 179 -19.53 -6.01 -8.15
C THR A 179 -18.56 -5.06 -7.45
N LEU A 180 -17.27 -5.43 -7.35
CA LEU A 180 -16.23 -4.55 -6.85
C LEU A 180 -15.91 -3.48 -7.90
N VAL A 181 -16.10 -2.22 -7.52
CA VAL A 181 -15.82 -1.04 -8.34
C VAL A 181 -14.68 -0.25 -7.72
N LYS A 182 -13.64 0.01 -8.50
CA LYS A 182 -12.49 0.81 -8.10
C LYS A 182 -12.84 2.31 -8.11
N VAL A 183 -12.50 3.02 -7.03
CA VAL A 183 -12.60 4.48 -6.99
C VAL A 183 -11.57 5.07 -7.96
N PRO A 184 -11.97 5.97 -8.89
CA PRO A 184 -11.05 6.49 -9.92
C PRO A 184 -9.86 7.28 -9.36
N ALA A 185 -10.07 8.03 -8.27
CA ALA A 185 -9.04 8.85 -7.65
C ALA A 185 -8.24 8.05 -6.61
N ALA A 186 -6.90 8.10 -6.71
CA ALA A 186 -6.04 7.55 -5.68
C ALA A 186 -5.98 8.47 -4.45
N ILE A 187 -5.84 7.87 -3.27
CA ILE A 187 -5.43 8.57 -2.05
C ILE A 187 -3.90 8.51 -2.01
N PRO A 188 -3.19 9.63 -2.20
CA PRO A 188 -1.74 9.64 -2.12
C PRO A 188 -1.29 9.76 -0.66
N VAL A 189 -0.38 8.89 -0.23
CA VAL A 189 0.23 8.90 1.09
C VAL A 189 1.74 8.95 0.90
N VAL A 190 2.41 9.94 1.50
CA VAL A 190 3.85 10.15 1.35
C VAL A 190 4.55 9.98 2.69
N PHE A 191 5.61 9.18 2.70
CA PHE A 191 6.50 8.98 3.83
C PHE A 191 7.93 9.32 3.44
N ASN A 192 8.69 9.93 4.36
CA ASN A 192 10.11 10.17 4.18
C ASN A 192 10.91 9.27 5.13
N PHE A 193 11.91 8.58 4.59
CA PHE A 193 12.81 7.68 5.30
C PHE A 193 14.25 8.20 5.18
N GLY A 194 15.06 8.01 6.21
CA GLY A 194 16.46 8.42 6.22
C GLY A 194 16.66 9.92 6.43
N GLY A 195 17.83 10.44 6.05
CA GLY A 195 18.08 11.90 6.12
C GLY A 195 18.54 12.42 7.49
N LYS A 196 19.22 11.58 8.31
CA LYS A 196 19.90 12.02 9.54
C LYS A 196 21.40 11.95 9.39
#